data_3779f5a79bf1654887aa51a541b767c7
#
_entry.id   3779f5a79bf1654887aa51a541b767c7
#
_cell.length_a   1.000
_cell.length_b   1.000
_cell.length_c   1.000
_cell.angle_alpha   90.00
_cell.angle_beta   90.00
_cell.angle_gamma   90.00
#
_symmetry.space_group_name_H-M   'P 1'
#
loop_
_entity.id
_entity.type
_entity.pdbx_description
1 polymer ?
#
loop_
_entity_poly.entity_id
_entity_poly.type
_entity_poly.pdbx_seq_one_letter_code
_entity_poly.pdbx_strand_id
1 'polypeptide(L)'
;MVVHPIEPVYNEESEILILGSFPSVKSREQGFFYGHPQNRFWRVLALCFEDTVPESIDDKKAFLIKHHIAVWDVIHSCDITGSSDNSIKNVVPNNLQDILSTANIRQIYVNGKKALQLYNRYTEPIIKRNAICLPSTSPANAAWNMERLVNEWMQIKKD
;
A
#
# COMPACT_ATOMS: atom_id res chain seq x y z
N MET A 1 16.71 5.51 13.33
CA MET A 1 16.22 5.48 11.95
C MET A 1 15.84 4.07 11.57
N VAL A 2 14.69 3.89 10.99
CA VAL A 2 14.22 2.58 10.50
C VAL A 2 14.18 2.61 8.98
N VAL A 3 14.79 1.62 8.34
CA VAL A 3 14.84 1.49 6.89
C VAL A 3 13.80 0.48 6.44
N HIS A 4 13.08 0.79 5.36
CA HIS A 4 12.07 -0.08 4.77
C HIS A 4 12.71 -1.39 4.32
N PRO A 5 12.31 -2.54 4.89
CA PRO A 5 12.98 -3.80 4.60
C PRO A 5 12.31 -4.62 3.48
N ILE A 6 11.21 -4.11 2.90
CA ILE A 6 10.38 -4.90 1.99
C ILE A 6 10.51 -4.37 0.57
N GLU A 7 10.82 -5.27 -0.37
CA GLU A 7 10.87 -4.94 -1.78
C GLU A 7 9.47 -4.73 -2.34
N PRO A 8 9.31 -3.81 -3.32
CA PRO A 8 8.01 -3.63 -3.95
C PRO A 8 7.60 -4.86 -4.76
N VAL A 9 6.30 -5.04 -4.90
CA VAL A 9 5.75 -6.07 -5.79
C VAL A 9 5.19 -5.38 -7.02
N TYR A 10 5.68 -5.76 -8.19
CA TYR A 10 5.19 -5.27 -9.48
C TYR A 10 5.79 -6.08 -10.63
N ASN A 11 5.19 -5.97 -11.79
CA ASN A 11 5.78 -6.45 -13.03
C ASN A 11 5.33 -5.54 -14.19
N GLU A 12 5.70 -5.90 -15.40
CA GLU A 12 5.39 -5.11 -16.59
C GLU A 12 3.89 -4.95 -16.84
N GLU A 13 3.09 -5.87 -16.30
CA GLU A 13 1.63 -5.87 -16.49
C GLU A 13 0.88 -5.20 -15.35
N SER A 14 1.57 -4.65 -14.37
CA SER A 14 0.91 -3.91 -13.30
C SER A 14 0.19 -2.69 -13.86
N GLU A 15 -1.05 -2.46 -13.43
CA GLU A 15 -1.90 -1.37 -13.95
C GLU A 15 -2.20 -0.30 -12.93
N ILE A 16 -2.16 -0.65 -11.65
CA ILE A 16 -2.34 0.29 -10.56
C ILE A 16 -1.22 0.11 -9.54
N LEU A 17 -0.93 1.18 -8.81
CA LEU A 17 0.04 1.17 -7.72
C LEU A 17 -0.67 1.60 -6.44
N ILE A 18 -0.60 0.76 -5.42
CA ILE A 18 -1.13 1.08 -4.10
C ILE A 18 0.04 1.33 -3.15
N LEU A 19 0.05 2.50 -2.53
CA LEU A 19 1.11 2.90 -1.61
C LEU A 19 0.54 3.05 -0.20
N GLY A 20 1.19 2.42 0.77
CA GLY A 20 1.00 2.72 2.17
C GLY A 20 2.00 3.76 2.64
N SER A 21 2.01 4.08 3.94
CA SER A 21 2.98 5.01 4.54
C SER A 21 4.31 4.30 4.81
N PHE A 22 4.31 3.39 5.77
CA PHE A 22 5.47 2.63 6.20
C PHE A 22 4.98 1.32 6.81
N PRO A 23 5.72 0.20 6.68
CA PRO A 23 5.23 -1.08 7.19
C PRO A 23 5.16 -1.09 8.72
N SER A 24 4.14 -1.75 9.26
CA SER A 24 3.99 -1.97 10.70
C SER A 24 5.13 -2.82 11.25
N VAL A 25 5.25 -2.87 12.58
CA VAL A 25 6.24 -3.76 13.23
C VAL A 25 6.07 -5.20 12.76
N LYS A 26 4.83 -5.70 12.72
CA LYS A 26 4.55 -7.07 12.26
C LYS A 26 4.97 -7.28 10.81
N SER A 27 4.69 -6.32 9.94
CA SER A 27 5.09 -6.41 8.53
C SER A 27 6.62 -6.43 8.40
N ARG A 28 7.32 -5.60 9.18
CA ARG A 28 8.79 -5.59 9.18
C ARG A 28 9.39 -6.90 9.68
N GLU A 29 8.77 -7.51 10.70
CA GLU A 29 9.19 -8.80 11.23
C GLU A 29 8.96 -9.93 10.21
N GLN A 30 7.82 -9.92 9.54
CA GLN A 30 7.46 -10.94 8.56
C GLN A 30 8.11 -10.73 7.20
N GLY A 31 8.55 -9.52 6.91
CA GLY A 31 9.18 -9.18 5.64
C GLY A 31 8.18 -9.03 4.48
N PHE A 32 6.91 -8.71 4.76
CA PHE A 32 5.94 -8.46 3.71
C PHE A 32 4.82 -7.52 4.17
N PHE A 33 4.08 -6.98 3.19
CA PHE A 33 3.08 -5.91 3.38
C PHE A 33 1.84 -6.40 4.15
N TYR A 34 1.33 -5.49 4.99
CA TYR A 34 0.06 -5.69 5.68
C TYR A 34 -0.02 -7.02 6.44
N GLY A 35 1.06 -7.32 7.15
CA GLY A 35 1.21 -8.59 7.87
C GLY A 35 0.50 -8.67 9.22
N HIS A 36 0.04 -7.53 9.77
CA HIS A 36 -0.68 -7.55 11.03
C HIS A 36 -2.00 -8.31 10.86
N PRO A 37 -2.31 -9.28 11.74
CA PRO A 37 -3.49 -10.16 11.55
C PRO A 37 -4.81 -9.41 11.46
N GLN A 38 -4.90 -8.23 12.07
CA GLN A 38 -6.13 -7.44 12.07
C GLN A 38 -6.19 -6.43 10.92
N ASN A 39 -5.14 -6.28 10.12
CA ASN A 39 -5.20 -5.43 8.94
C ASN A 39 -6.09 -6.08 7.89
N ARG A 40 -7.01 -5.31 7.33
CA ARG A 40 -8.04 -5.81 6.41
C ARG A 40 -7.63 -5.79 4.95
N PHE A 41 -6.40 -5.37 4.63
CA PHE A 41 -5.95 -5.17 3.23
C PHE A 41 -6.22 -6.38 2.34
N TRP A 42 -5.74 -7.55 2.75
CA TRP A 42 -5.85 -8.77 1.92
C TRP A 42 -7.28 -9.24 1.78
N ARG A 43 -8.08 -9.11 2.84
CA ARG A 43 -9.50 -9.46 2.81
C ARG A 43 -10.29 -8.51 1.92
N VAL A 44 -9.98 -7.19 1.98
CA VAL A 44 -10.63 -6.20 1.11
C VAL A 44 -10.33 -6.49 -0.34
N LEU A 45 -9.06 -6.74 -0.69
CA LEU A 45 -8.70 -7.05 -2.08
C LEU A 45 -9.38 -8.34 -2.56
N ALA A 46 -9.40 -9.38 -1.73
CA ALA A 46 -10.03 -10.62 -2.10
C ALA A 46 -11.53 -10.44 -2.38
N LEU A 47 -12.22 -9.65 -1.57
CA LEU A 47 -13.64 -9.34 -1.80
C LEU A 47 -13.84 -8.50 -3.06
N CYS A 48 -12.98 -7.52 -3.30
CA CYS A 48 -13.07 -6.70 -4.52
C CYS A 48 -12.93 -7.53 -5.80
N PHE A 49 -12.03 -8.50 -5.80
CA PHE A 49 -11.73 -9.31 -6.98
C PHE A 49 -12.42 -10.68 -6.98
N GLU A 50 -13.27 -10.93 -6.01
CA GLU A 50 -14.01 -12.20 -5.88
C GLU A 50 -13.05 -13.39 -5.92
N ASP A 51 -11.98 -13.31 -5.16
CA ASP A 51 -10.92 -14.29 -5.10
C ASP A 51 -10.69 -14.77 -3.67
N THR A 52 -9.93 -15.84 -3.51
CA THR A 52 -9.57 -16.38 -2.20
C THR A 52 -8.57 -15.45 -1.49
N VAL A 53 -8.71 -15.27 -0.18
CA VAL A 53 -7.76 -14.48 0.59
C VAL A 53 -6.40 -15.18 0.60
N PRO A 54 -5.34 -14.53 0.08
CA PRO A 54 -4.01 -15.14 0.09
C PRO A 54 -3.44 -15.17 1.51
N GLU A 55 -2.77 -16.26 1.86
CA GLU A 55 -2.26 -16.47 3.21
C GLU A 55 -0.74 -16.39 3.30
N SER A 56 -0.03 -17.13 2.44
CA SER A 56 1.43 -17.08 2.43
C SER A 56 1.94 -15.85 1.68
N ILE A 57 3.22 -15.52 1.90
CA ILE A 57 3.88 -14.43 1.15
C ILE A 57 3.85 -14.74 -0.35
N ASP A 58 4.13 -15.98 -0.74
CA ASP A 58 4.10 -16.37 -2.15
C ASP A 58 2.70 -16.24 -2.75
N ASP A 59 1.66 -16.64 -2.00
CA ASP A 59 0.28 -16.48 -2.43
C ASP A 59 -0.10 -15.01 -2.59
N LYS A 60 0.36 -14.16 -1.67
CA LYS A 60 0.12 -12.72 -1.72
C LYS A 60 0.77 -12.08 -2.94
N LYS A 61 2.00 -12.44 -3.24
CA LYS A 61 2.69 -11.97 -4.45
C LYS A 61 1.96 -12.41 -5.71
N ALA A 62 1.58 -13.70 -5.78
CA ALA A 62 0.85 -14.24 -6.92
C ALA A 62 -0.51 -13.54 -7.11
N PHE A 63 -1.21 -13.26 -6.01
CA PHE A 63 -2.48 -12.54 -6.02
C PHE A 63 -2.33 -11.15 -6.66
N LEU A 64 -1.32 -10.40 -6.22
CA LEU A 64 -1.08 -9.05 -6.73
C LEU A 64 -0.75 -9.06 -8.23
N ILE A 65 0.11 -9.98 -8.65
CA ILE A 65 0.49 -10.11 -10.06
C ILE A 65 -0.72 -10.53 -10.91
N LYS A 66 -1.50 -11.49 -10.44
CA LYS A 66 -2.71 -11.96 -11.12
C LYS A 66 -3.70 -10.82 -11.38
N HIS A 67 -3.86 -9.91 -10.42
CA HIS A 67 -4.81 -8.81 -10.52
C HIS A 67 -4.18 -7.50 -10.99
N HIS A 68 -2.96 -7.55 -11.47
CA HIS A 68 -2.24 -6.38 -12.06
C HIS A 68 -2.05 -5.23 -11.07
N ILE A 69 -1.75 -5.56 -9.82
CA ILE A 69 -1.58 -4.60 -8.74
C ILE A 69 -0.10 -4.53 -8.33
N ALA A 70 0.46 -3.32 -8.36
CA ALA A 70 1.75 -3.04 -7.74
C ALA A 70 1.53 -2.49 -6.33
N VAL A 71 2.39 -2.89 -5.40
CA VAL A 71 2.30 -2.45 -4.00
C VAL A 71 3.68 -2.04 -3.49
N TRP A 72 3.72 -0.91 -2.80
CA TRP A 72 4.87 -0.46 -2.02
C TRP A 72 4.40 0.52 -0.96
N ASP A 73 5.32 1.33 -0.42
CA ASP A 73 5.04 2.39 0.55
C ASP A 73 5.74 3.67 0.12
N VAL A 74 5.27 4.81 0.62
CA VAL A 74 5.85 6.12 0.30
C VAL A 74 7.24 6.25 0.92
N ILE A 75 7.45 5.72 2.13
CA ILE A 75 8.65 5.97 2.92
C ILE A 75 9.71 4.89 2.72
N HIS A 76 10.94 5.34 2.39
CA HIS A 76 12.11 4.48 2.38
C HIS A 76 12.71 4.31 3.78
N SER A 77 12.84 5.42 4.51
CA SER A 77 13.35 5.40 5.88
C SER A 77 12.76 6.56 6.68
N CYS A 78 12.66 6.36 7.97
CA CYS A 78 12.16 7.39 8.87
C CYS A 78 12.49 7.06 10.31
N ASP A 79 12.24 8.01 11.21
CA ASP A 79 12.17 7.74 12.64
C ASP A 79 10.71 7.46 12.99
N ILE A 80 10.46 6.34 13.65
CA ILE A 80 9.12 5.90 14.01
C ILE A 80 9.17 5.16 15.35
N THR A 81 8.13 5.33 16.17
CA THR A 81 7.95 4.57 17.41
C THR A 81 6.91 3.49 17.17
N GLY A 82 7.37 2.23 17.14
CA GLY A 82 6.49 1.08 16.86
C GLY A 82 5.84 1.19 15.48
N SER A 83 4.52 1.18 15.45
CA SER A 83 3.72 1.31 14.22
C SER A 83 2.93 2.63 14.18
N SER A 84 3.23 3.58 15.06
CA SER A 84 2.47 4.82 15.20
C SER A 84 2.74 5.80 14.07
N ASP A 85 1.74 6.04 13.23
CA ASP A 85 1.82 7.03 12.14
C ASP A 85 2.16 8.42 12.64
N ASN A 86 1.65 8.79 13.82
CA ASN A 86 1.88 10.13 14.39
C ASN A 86 3.32 10.35 14.84
N SER A 87 4.08 9.28 15.03
CA SER A 87 5.48 9.36 15.46
C SER A 87 6.47 9.49 14.29
N ILE A 88 5.98 9.39 13.05
CA ILE A 88 6.85 9.41 11.86
C ILE A 88 7.54 10.77 11.70
N LYS A 89 8.88 10.75 11.61
CA LYS A 89 9.73 11.93 11.43
C LYS A 89 10.90 11.61 10.52
N ASN A 90 11.54 12.64 9.99
CA ASN A 90 12.76 12.53 9.21
C ASN A 90 12.60 11.55 8.04
N VAL A 91 11.58 11.80 7.23
CA VAL A 91 11.18 10.93 6.12
C VAL A 91 12.14 11.05 4.94
N VAL A 92 12.59 9.89 4.45
CA VAL A 92 13.22 9.78 3.13
C VAL A 92 12.26 8.97 2.27
N PRO A 93 11.73 9.51 1.17
CA PRO A 93 10.75 8.78 0.35
C PRO A 93 11.41 7.69 -0.49
N ASN A 94 10.64 6.65 -0.82
CA ASN A 94 11.04 5.67 -1.81
C ASN A 94 11.04 6.29 -3.21
N ASN A 95 11.98 5.86 -4.03
CA ASN A 95 12.03 6.24 -5.44
C ASN A 95 11.14 5.30 -6.24
N LEU A 96 10.09 5.83 -6.87
CA LEU A 96 9.13 5.03 -7.63
C LEU A 96 9.52 4.85 -9.10
N GLN A 97 10.67 5.35 -9.51
CA GLN A 97 11.07 5.39 -10.92
C GLN A 97 11.09 4.00 -11.58
N ASP A 98 11.60 3.00 -10.88
CA ASP A 98 11.68 1.65 -11.43
C ASP A 98 10.29 1.07 -11.72
N ILE A 99 9.34 1.30 -10.82
CA ILE A 99 7.97 0.82 -11.00
C ILE A 99 7.33 1.53 -12.19
N LEU A 100 7.43 2.86 -12.22
CA LEU A 100 6.77 3.68 -13.25
C LEU A 100 7.38 3.52 -14.63
N SER A 101 8.67 3.16 -14.72
CA SER A 101 9.32 2.89 -16.01
C SER A 101 9.07 1.47 -16.50
N THR A 102 8.81 0.52 -15.59
CA THR A 102 8.57 -0.89 -15.93
C THR A 102 7.14 -1.15 -16.34
N ALA A 103 6.18 -0.54 -15.61
CA ALA A 103 4.76 -0.78 -15.80
C ALA A 103 4.03 0.49 -16.21
N ASN A 104 3.00 0.34 -17.05
CA ASN A 104 2.14 1.45 -17.44
C ASN A 104 1.05 1.65 -16.38
N ILE A 105 1.41 2.28 -15.26
CA ILE A 105 0.50 2.52 -14.15
C ILE A 105 -0.53 3.58 -14.54
N ARG A 106 -1.80 3.18 -14.63
CA ARG A 106 -2.88 4.11 -14.99
C ARG A 106 -3.34 4.97 -13.81
N GLN A 107 -3.20 4.47 -12.58
CA GLN A 107 -3.62 5.21 -11.39
C GLN A 107 -2.80 4.81 -10.18
N ILE A 108 -2.47 5.80 -9.36
CA ILE A 108 -1.82 5.61 -8.06
C ILE A 108 -2.87 5.82 -6.98
N TYR A 109 -2.93 4.89 -6.03
CA TYR A 109 -3.79 4.96 -4.84
C TYR A 109 -2.93 4.99 -3.59
N VAL A 110 -3.41 5.65 -2.55
CA VAL A 110 -2.75 5.65 -1.24
C VAL A 110 -3.72 5.10 -0.20
N ASN A 111 -3.20 4.25 0.68
CA ASN A 111 -3.98 3.56 1.70
C ASN A 111 -4.01 4.41 2.97
N GLY A 112 -5.02 5.27 3.07
CA GLY A 112 -5.25 6.10 4.24
C GLY A 112 -4.73 7.53 4.12
N LYS A 113 -5.20 8.37 5.03
CA LYS A 113 -4.90 9.82 5.01
C LYS A 113 -3.44 10.13 5.29
N LYS A 114 -2.79 9.36 6.15
CA LYS A 114 -1.37 9.57 6.45
C LYS A 114 -0.52 9.29 5.20
N ALA A 115 -0.82 8.22 4.48
CA ALA A 115 -0.14 7.92 3.22
C ALA A 115 -0.36 9.04 2.20
N LEU A 116 -1.57 9.58 2.11
CA LEU A 116 -1.86 10.71 1.22
C LEU A 116 -1.03 11.94 1.58
N GLN A 117 -0.98 12.29 2.86
CA GLN A 117 -0.21 13.43 3.34
C GLN A 117 1.26 13.31 2.97
N LEU A 118 1.83 12.14 3.20
CA LEU A 118 3.24 11.85 2.90
C LEU A 118 3.49 11.87 1.39
N TYR A 119 2.58 11.27 0.62
CA TYR A 119 2.67 11.25 -0.83
C TYR A 119 2.68 12.67 -1.41
N ASN A 120 1.74 13.49 -0.99
CA ASN A 120 1.62 14.86 -1.48
C ASN A 120 2.85 15.71 -1.13
N ARG A 121 3.44 15.44 0.02
CA ARG A 121 4.60 16.21 0.48
C ARG A 121 5.91 15.79 -0.19
N TYR A 122 6.15 14.47 -0.31
CA TYR A 122 7.46 13.96 -0.68
C TYR A 122 7.53 13.34 -2.07
N THR A 123 6.43 12.83 -2.60
CA THR A 123 6.43 12.05 -3.84
C THR A 123 5.81 12.80 -5.00
N GLU A 124 4.63 13.39 -4.80
CA GLU A 124 3.92 14.10 -5.86
C GLU A 124 4.77 15.21 -6.51
N PRO A 125 5.52 16.04 -5.75
CA PRO A 125 6.35 17.07 -6.36
C PRO A 125 7.41 16.53 -7.34
N ILE A 126 7.82 15.29 -7.17
CA ILE A 126 8.84 14.65 -8.01
C ILE A 126 8.21 14.02 -9.24
N ILE A 127 7.18 13.19 -9.06
CA ILE A 127 6.61 12.41 -10.18
C ILE A 127 5.45 13.13 -10.87
N LYS A 128 4.89 14.15 -10.24
CA LYS A 128 3.83 15.02 -10.82
C LYS A 128 2.58 14.26 -11.23
N ARG A 129 2.18 13.31 -10.38
CA ARG A 129 0.96 12.53 -10.56
C ARG A 129 0.15 12.57 -9.27
N ASN A 130 -1.16 12.81 -9.40
CA ASN A 130 -2.07 12.77 -8.27
C ASN A 130 -2.37 11.33 -7.87
N ALA A 131 -2.58 11.13 -6.56
CA ALA A 131 -3.01 9.84 -6.03
C ALA A 131 -4.45 9.97 -5.51
N ILE A 132 -5.20 8.88 -5.62
CA ILE A 132 -6.53 8.78 -5.03
C ILE A 132 -6.39 8.17 -3.64
N CYS A 133 -6.95 8.84 -2.63
CA CYS A 133 -6.92 8.34 -1.25
C CYS A 133 -8.05 7.32 -1.03
N LEU A 134 -7.67 6.14 -0.58
CA LEU A 134 -8.62 5.11 -0.16
C LEU A 134 -8.67 5.09 1.38
N PRO A 135 -9.82 4.71 1.97
CA PRO A 135 -9.90 4.59 3.42
C PRO A 135 -8.93 3.53 3.94
N SER A 136 -8.27 3.81 5.05
CA SER A 136 -7.24 2.92 5.60
C SER A 136 -7.80 1.55 5.96
N THR A 137 -7.07 0.50 5.60
CA THR A 137 -7.36 -0.88 5.98
C THR A 137 -6.87 -1.22 7.38
N SER A 138 -6.16 -0.31 8.04
CA SER A 138 -5.65 -0.49 9.39
C SER A 138 -6.77 -0.71 10.39
N PRO A 139 -6.58 -1.59 11.41
CA PRO A 139 -7.54 -1.73 12.50
C PRO A 139 -7.76 -0.44 13.28
N ALA A 140 -6.80 0.50 13.23
CA ALA A 140 -6.97 1.81 13.86
C ALA A 140 -8.10 2.64 13.23
N ASN A 141 -8.49 2.31 11.99
CA ASN A 141 -9.61 2.97 11.30
C ASN A 141 -10.93 2.25 11.63
N ALA A 142 -11.26 2.17 12.91
CA ALA A 142 -12.35 1.33 13.41
C ALA A 142 -13.74 1.81 13.00
N ALA A 143 -13.89 3.09 12.62
CA ALA A 143 -15.17 3.64 12.16
C ALA A 143 -15.62 3.04 10.83
N TRP A 144 -14.71 2.47 10.05
CA TRP A 144 -15.00 1.84 8.77
C TRP A 144 -15.15 0.34 8.95
N ASN A 145 -16.35 -0.18 8.67
CA ASN A 145 -16.56 -1.63 8.64
C ASN A 145 -16.12 -2.21 7.29
N MET A 146 -16.12 -3.53 7.20
CA MET A 146 -15.66 -4.22 5.98
C MET A 146 -16.50 -3.84 4.76
N GLU A 147 -17.81 -3.73 4.89
CA GLU A 147 -18.70 -3.39 3.79
C GLU A 147 -18.38 -2.00 3.21
N ARG A 148 -18.20 -1.00 4.08
CA ARG A 148 -17.83 0.34 3.65
C ARG A 148 -16.46 0.37 2.98
N LEU A 149 -15.50 -0.36 3.54
CA LEU A 149 -14.16 -0.45 2.95
C LEU A 149 -14.23 -1.03 1.55
N VAL A 150 -14.90 -2.16 1.39
CA VAL A 150 -15.00 -2.82 0.08
C VAL A 150 -15.67 -1.91 -0.93
N ASN A 151 -16.76 -1.24 -0.56
CA ASN A 151 -17.46 -0.33 -1.47
C ASN A 151 -16.54 0.78 -2.00
N GLU A 152 -15.72 1.37 -1.13
CA GLU A 152 -14.77 2.41 -1.56
C GLU A 152 -13.59 1.86 -2.34
N TRP A 153 -13.08 0.71 -1.93
CA TRP A 153 -11.92 0.07 -2.57
C TRP A 153 -12.26 -0.51 -3.94
N MET A 154 -13.54 -0.75 -4.24
CA MET A 154 -13.95 -1.27 -5.56
C MET A 154 -13.50 -0.38 -6.72
N GLN A 155 -13.25 0.89 -6.48
CA GLN A 155 -12.76 1.79 -7.53
C GLN A 155 -11.40 1.39 -8.12
N ILE A 156 -10.62 0.56 -7.41
CA ILE A 156 -9.36 0.05 -7.95
C ILE A 156 -9.58 -0.95 -9.09
N LYS A 157 -10.76 -1.59 -9.08
CA LYS A 157 -11.15 -2.58 -10.08
C LYS A 157 -11.87 -1.86 -11.22
N LYS A 158 -11.11 -1.18 -12.02
CA LYS A 158 -11.67 -0.41 -13.10
C LYS A 158 -11.71 -1.21 -14.40
N ASP A 159 -12.75 -0.98 -15.16
CA ASP A 159 -12.95 -1.58 -16.48
C ASP A 159 -11.90 -1.15 -17.48
#